data_bb16cc7198a83ed46cc42aa4d65cbae5
#
_entry.id   bb16cc7198a83ed46cc42aa4d65cbae5
#
_cell.length_a   1.000
_cell.length_b   1.000
_cell.length_c   1.000
_cell.angle_alpha   90.00
_cell.angle_beta   90.00
_cell.angle_gamma   90.00
#
_symmetry.space_group_name_H-M   'P 1'
#
loop_
_entity.id
_entity.type
_entity.pdbx_description
1 polymer ?
#
loop_
_entity_poly.entity_id
_entity_poly.type
_entity_poly.pdbx_seq_one_letter_code
_entity_poly.pdbx_strand_id
1 'polypeptide(L)'
;MTLNLQPIPEHKVLGVCHFPTFYQAMETTQHLVELEPDAVELVDQTMLELASEIPQFQDKLKRFLKGKPGSLLLVEFAGEELSLLKQKLKELNELLETHGFNDAVVEAIDPKLQKEVWDVRKSGLNIMMSMKGDGKPVSCIEDCAVELTDLAEYTSRLNELFEKYGTTGTWYAHASVGCLHVRPVLNLKQEMDAKKLRAITEETFAIVQEYKGSHSGEHGDGLVRSEFHELMYGKRIVNAFEEIKKIFDPSSLLNPGKIVKPSRMDDRRLFRYGPDYKPSNINSGLDWSEWGGFDRAVEMCNNNGAC
;
A
#
# COMPACT_ATOMS: atom_id res chain seq x y z
N MET A 1 31.57 -7.55 4.71
CA MET A 1 30.77 -6.43 4.15
C MET A 1 30.85 -5.28 5.13
N THR A 2 31.16 -4.07 4.70
CA THR A 2 31.16 -2.87 5.53
C THR A 2 29.87 -2.12 5.28
N LEU A 3 29.13 -1.75 6.33
CA LEU A 3 27.87 -1.01 6.25
C LEU A 3 28.02 0.32 6.99
N ASN A 4 27.43 1.38 6.44
CA ASN A 4 27.23 2.62 7.15
C ASN A 4 25.96 2.51 7.99
N LEU A 5 26.07 2.77 9.29
CA LEU A 5 24.94 2.77 10.22
C LEU A 5 24.50 4.22 10.48
N GLN A 6 23.20 4.40 10.62
CA GLN A 6 22.62 5.66 11.09
C GLN A 6 22.40 5.59 12.60
N PRO A 7 22.62 6.68 13.35
CA PRO A 7 22.28 6.73 14.78
C PRO A 7 20.76 6.59 14.95
N ILE A 8 20.34 5.98 16.05
CA ILE A 8 18.94 5.98 16.45
C ILE A 8 18.64 7.34 17.10
N PRO A 9 17.68 8.12 16.60
CA PRO A 9 17.34 9.42 17.17
C PRO A 9 16.80 9.27 18.60
N GLU A 10 17.16 10.20 19.49
CA GLU A 10 16.73 10.17 20.89
C GLU A 10 15.23 10.46 21.04
N HIS A 11 14.70 11.35 20.18
CA HIS A 11 13.32 11.80 20.23
C HIS A 11 12.62 11.67 18.89
N LYS A 12 11.32 11.46 18.96
CA LYS A 12 10.42 11.51 17.82
C LYS A 12 9.14 12.24 18.20
N VAL A 13 8.54 12.91 17.22
CA VAL A 13 7.19 13.47 17.32
C VAL A 13 6.41 13.12 16.05
N LEU A 14 5.10 13.03 16.16
CA LEU A 14 4.24 12.64 15.05
C LEU A 14 3.06 13.60 14.94
N GLY A 15 2.86 14.18 13.76
CA GLY A 15 1.64 14.89 13.38
C GLY A 15 0.70 13.95 12.66
N VAL A 16 -0.53 13.76 13.19
CA VAL A 16 -1.58 13.02 12.50
C VAL A 16 -2.48 14.03 11.79
N CYS A 17 -2.26 14.20 10.50
CA CYS A 17 -2.91 15.21 9.66
C CYS A 17 -4.18 14.64 9.03
N HIS A 18 -5.32 15.31 9.23
CA HIS A 18 -6.64 14.88 8.78
C HIS A 18 -7.06 15.63 7.53
N PHE A 19 -7.42 14.93 6.47
CA PHE A 19 -7.85 15.52 5.22
C PHE A 19 -9.30 15.14 4.88
N PRO A 20 -10.11 16.10 4.41
CA PRO A 20 -11.50 15.82 4.01
C PRO A 20 -11.59 14.82 2.85
N THR A 21 -10.64 14.86 1.92
CA THR A 21 -10.58 13.98 0.76
C THR A 21 -9.19 13.37 0.59
N PHE A 22 -9.16 12.21 -0.06
CA PHE A 22 -7.93 11.53 -0.44
C PHE A 22 -7.06 12.39 -1.39
N TYR A 23 -7.70 13.04 -2.37
CA TYR A 23 -7.01 13.92 -3.33
C TYR A 23 -6.23 15.03 -2.62
N GLN A 24 -6.88 15.72 -1.66
CA GLN A 24 -6.24 16.81 -0.91
C GLN A 24 -5.03 16.33 -0.10
N ALA A 25 -5.08 15.12 0.47
CA ALA A 25 -3.92 14.56 1.15
C ALA A 25 -2.75 14.33 0.17
N MET A 26 -3.03 13.76 -0.99
CA MET A 26 -2.01 13.51 -2.00
C MET A 26 -1.42 14.80 -2.57
N GLU A 27 -2.27 15.80 -2.84
CA GLU A 27 -1.85 17.12 -3.30
C GLU A 27 -0.97 17.85 -2.28
N THR A 28 -1.33 17.77 -1.00
CA THR A 28 -0.59 18.46 0.08
C THR A 28 0.76 17.80 0.37
N THR A 29 0.94 16.53 0.03
CA THR A 29 2.17 15.78 0.34
C THR A 29 3.44 16.48 -0.17
N GLN A 30 3.40 17.08 -1.38
CA GLN A 30 4.55 17.80 -1.95
C GLN A 30 4.99 19.00 -1.10
N HIS A 31 4.08 19.62 -0.38
CA HIS A 31 4.38 20.74 0.53
C HIS A 31 4.86 20.27 1.90
N LEU A 32 4.33 19.13 2.37
CA LEU A 32 4.75 18.55 3.65
C LEU A 32 6.21 18.12 3.66
N VAL A 33 6.73 17.63 2.54
CA VAL A 33 8.14 17.22 2.44
C VAL A 33 9.13 18.37 2.49
N GLU A 34 8.68 19.62 2.23
CA GLU A 34 9.50 20.83 2.38
C GLU A 34 9.90 21.09 3.85
N LEU A 35 9.14 20.53 4.80
CA LEU A 35 9.48 20.55 6.23
C LEU A 35 10.55 19.51 6.62
N GLU A 36 11.06 18.73 5.67
CA GLU A 36 12.06 17.68 5.87
C GLU A 36 11.66 16.67 6.96
N PRO A 37 10.47 16.03 6.84
CA PRO A 37 10.06 14.97 7.77
C PRO A 37 10.85 13.69 7.53
N ASP A 38 11.01 12.86 8.58
CA ASP A 38 11.61 11.53 8.47
C ASP A 38 10.68 10.53 7.79
N ALA A 39 9.36 10.75 7.88
CA ALA A 39 8.36 9.95 7.17
C ALA A 39 7.07 10.74 6.93
N VAL A 40 6.41 10.49 5.79
CA VAL A 40 5.00 10.87 5.53
C VAL A 40 4.28 9.64 5.02
N GLU A 41 3.37 9.11 5.85
CA GLU A 41 2.68 7.85 5.59
C GLU A 41 1.17 8.07 5.40
N LEU A 42 0.62 7.49 4.35
CA LEU A 42 -0.82 7.56 4.08
C LEU A 42 -1.58 6.43 4.79
N VAL A 43 -2.76 6.79 5.33
CA VAL A 43 -3.81 5.87 5.78
C VAL A 43 -5.13 6.34 5.16
N ASP A 44 -5.76 5.50 4.33
CA ASP A 44 -7.01 5.85 3.67
C ASP A 44 -8.25 5.62 4.55
N GLN A 45 -9.39 6.14 4.11
CA GLN A 45 -10.68 5.97 4.78
C GLN A 45 -11.06 4.49 4.94
N THR A 46 -10.86 3.67 3.91
CA THR A 46 -11.21 2.24 3.93
C THR A 46 -10.46 1.51 5.04
N MET A 47 -9.17 1.79 5.20
CA MET A 47 -8.36 1.22 6.28
C MET A 47 -8.85 1.67 7.66
N LEU A 48 -9.23 2.96 7.82
CA LEU A 48 -9.76 3.49 9.07
C LEU A 48 -11.11 2.84 9.42
N GLU A 49 -12.00 2.68 8.46
CA GLU A 49 -13.31 2.03 8.64
C GLU A 49 -13.13 0.57 9.06
N LEU A 50 -12.33 -0.21 8.34
CA LEU A 50 -12.03 -1.61 8.70
C LEU A 50 -11.35 -1.72 10.07
N ALA A 51 -10.40 -0.84 10.38
CA ALA A 51 -9.76 -0.81 11.69
C ALA A 51 -10.76 -0.52 12.82
N SER A 52 -11.77 0.33 12.57
CA SER A 52 -12.81 0.66 13.54
C SER A 52 -13.70 -0.52 13.91
N GLU A 53 -13.81 -1.53 13.06
CA GLU A 53 -14.54 -2.77 13.32
C GLU A 53 -13.74 -3.78 14.15
N ILE A 54 -12.42 -3.62 14.22
CA ILE A 54 -11.52 -4.55 14.95
C ILE A 54 -11.35 -4.08 16.39
N PRO A 55 -11.80 -4.85 17.41
CA PRO A 55 -11.82 -4.41 18.81
C PRO A 55 -10.48 -3.87 19.35
N GLN A 56 -9.36 -4.48 18.96
CA GLN A 56 -8.03 -4.07 19.41
C GLN A 56 -7.58 -2.67 18.92
N PHE A 57 -8.22 -2.12 17.87
CA PHE A 57 -7.88 -0.81 17.31
C PHE A 57 -8.88 0.29 17.70
N GLN A 58 -10.09 -0.06 18.13
CA GLN A 58 -11.14 0.91 18.44
C GLN A 58 -10.71 1.99 19.45
N ASP A 59 -10.13 1.57 20.57
CA ASP A 59 -9.69 2.51 21.59
C ASP A 59 -8.45 3.32 21.20
N LYS A 60 -7.58 2.74 20.36
CA LYS A 60 -6.44 3.46 19.79
C LYS A 60 -6.91 4.56 18.85
N LEU A 61 -7.83 4.25 17.92
CA LEU A 61 -8.39 5.21 16.96
C LEU A 61 -9.04 6.41 17.67
N LYS A 62 -9.82 6.19 18.73
CA LYS A 62 -10.47 7.28 19.50
C LYS A 62 -9.49 8.31 20.06
N ARG A 63 -8.20 7.96 20.22
CA ARG A 63 -7.21 8.86 20.80
C ARG A 63 -6.61 9.84 19.80
N PHE A 64 -6.64 9.52 18.53
CA PHE A 64 -6.01 10.36 17.50
C PHE A 64 -6.90 10.68 16.30
N LEU A 65 -8.02 9.98 16.11
CA LEU A 65 -8.92 10.21 14.99
C LEU A 65 -9.93 11.31 15.31
N LYS A 66 -9.95 12.38 14.52
CA LYS A 66 -10.93 13.48 14.58
C LYS A 66 -11.97 13.29 13.45
N GLY A 67 -13.23 13.12 13.81
CA GLY A 67 -14.33 13.04 12.85
C GLY A 67 -14.24 11.82 11.91
N LYS A 68 -14.57 12.05 10.65
CA LYS A 68 -14.51 11.05 9.57
C LYS A 68 -13.71 11.62 8.39
N PRO A 69 -12.39 11.61 8.47
CA PRO A 69 -11.56 12.12 7.38
C PRO A 69 -11.59 11.15 6.19
N GLY A 70 -11.41 11.67 4.97
CA GLY A 70 -11.21 10.87 3.77
C GLY A 70 -9.84 10.18 3.76
N SER A 71 -8.87 10.73 4.51
CA SER A 71 -7.55 10.12 4.71
C SER A 71 -6.76 10.79 5.82
N LEU A 72 -5.71 10.13 6.30
CA LEU A 72 -4.70 10.69 7.20
C LEU A 72 -3.33 10.68 6.50
N LEU A 73 -2.53 11.71 6.78
CA LEU A 73 -1.09 11.66 6.61
C LEU A 73 -0.41 11.68 7.98
N LEU A 74 0.44 10.70 8.22
CA LEU A 74 1.25 10.57 9.43
C LEU A 74 2.62 11.18 9.14
N VAL A 75 2.91 12.33 9.73
CA VAL A 75 4.15 13.10 9.50
C VAL A 75 5.05 12.96 10.71
N GLU A 76 6.14 12.18 10.58
CA GLU A 76 7.10 11.94 11.67
C GLU A 76 8.31 12.86 11.52
N PHE A 77 8.74 13.46 12.62
CA PHE A 77 10.04 14.13 12.75
C PHE A 77 10.84 13.47 13.86
N ALA A 78 12.12 13.22 13.61
CA ALA A 78 13.03 12.58 14.54
C ALA A 78 14.33 13.39 14.72
N GLY A 79 14.96 13.33 15.89
CA GLY A 79 16.20 14.07 16.18
C GLY A 79 16.61 14.01 17.63
N GLU A 80 17.66 14.78 17.96
CA GLU A 80 18.26 14.77 19.30
C GLU A 80 17.59 15.77 20.26
N GLU A 81 16.96 16.82 19.76
CA GLU A 81 16.38 17.90 20.57
C GLU A 81 14.85 17.96 20.44
N LEU A 82 14.14 17.56 21.47
CA LEU A 82 12.67 17.58 21.50
C LEU A 82 12.06 18.97 21.27
N SER A 83 12.74 20.02 21.68
CA SER A 83 12.31 21.41 21.46
C SER A 83 12.23 21.77 19.98
N LEU A 84 13.21 21.35 19.18
CA LEU A 84 13.23 21.55 17.73
C LEU A 84 12.14 20.73 17.04
N LEU A 85 11.92 19.50 17.49
CA LEU A 85 10.85 18.65 16.94
C LEU A 85 9.46 19.23 17.22
N LYS A 86 9.22 19.81 18.41
CA LYS A 86 7.99 20.54 18.70
C LYS A 86 7.82 21.78 17.81
N GLN A 87 8.90 22.46 17.49
CA GLN A 87 8.86 23.58 16.55
C GLN A 87 8.46 23.09 15.14
N LYS A 88 8.97 21.94 14.67
CA LYS A 88 8.55 21.32 13.42
C LYS A 88 7.06 20.97 13.39
N LEU A 89 6.48 20.47 14.50
CA LEU A 89 5.02 20.26 14.59
C LEU A 89 4.24 21.56 14.47
N LYS A 90 4.74 22.66 15.04
CA LYS A 90 4.11 23.97 14.89
C LYS A 90 4.16 24.44 13.44
N GLU A 91 5.31 24.32 12.77
CA GLU A 91 5.47 24.63 11.35
C GLU A 91 4.54 23.78 10.47
N LEU A 92 4.34 22.51 10.82
CA LEU A 92 3.37 21.63 10.16
C LEU A 92 1.94 22.14 10.30
N ASN A 93 1.53 22.56 11.51
CA ASN A 93 0.21 23.16 11.73
C ASN A 93 0.02 24.44 10.90
N GLU A 94 0.99 25.36 10.96
CA GLU A 94 0.98 26.61 10.19
C GLU A 94 0.90 26.37 8.69
N LEU A 95 1.65 25.39 8.18
CA LEU A 95 1.60 25.00 6.76
C LEU A 95 0.19 24.53 6.37
N LEU A 96 -0.41 23.62 7.15
CA LEU A 96 -1.74 23.10 6.86
C LEU A 96 -2.83 24.18 6.96
N GLU A 97 -2.73 25.11 7.92
CA GLU A 97 -3.63 26.25 8.01
C GLU A 97 -3.54 27.15 6.78
N THR A 98 -2.35 27.41 6.23
CA THR A 98 -2.18 28.20 5.00
C THR A 98 -2.80 27.53 3.77
N HIS A 99 -2.93 26.19 3.81
CA HIS A 99 -3.63 25.40 2.78
C HIS A 99 -5.13 25.20 3.08
N GLY A 100 -5.65 25.85 4.12
CA GLY A 100 -7.08 25.82 4.48
C GLY A 100 -7.50 24.65 5.36
N PHE A 101 -6.55 23.88 5.91
CA PHE A 101 -6.84 22.75 6.82
C PHE A 101 -6.67 23.18 8.29
N ASN A 102 -7.63 23.95 8.80
CA ASN A 102 -7.60 24.41 10.18
C ASN A 102 -7.88 23.29 11.18
N ASP A 103 -7.14 23.27 12.31
CA ASP A 103 -7.28 22.24 13.37
C ASP A 103 -7.16 20.79 12.84
N ALA A 104 -6.44 20.60 11.75
CA ALA A 104 -6.34 19.31 11.08
C ALA A 104 -5.31 18.36 11.71
N VAL A 105 -4.42 18.83 12.59
CA VAL A 105 -3.35 18.02 13.17
C VAL A 105 -3.68 17.57 14.59
N VAL A 106 -3.43 16.29 14.86
CA VAL A 106 -3.28 15.77 16.22
C VAL A 106 -1.80 15.55 16.50
N GLU A 107 -1.26 16.29 17.45
CA GLU A 107 0.14 16.18 17.83
C GLU A 107 0.36 14.99 18.78
N ALA A 108 1.08 13.99 18.34
CA ALA A 108 1.49 12.85 19.14
C ALA A 108 2.94 13.00 19.60
N ILE A 109 3.13 13.69 20.72
CA ILE A 109 4.44 13.87 21.38
C ILE A 109 4.70 12.70 22.35
N ASP A 110 3.66 12.19 23.01
CA ASP A 110 3.75 11.02 23.89
C ASP A 110 4.13 9.76 23.09
N PRO A 111 5.24 9.06 23.44
CA PRO A 111 5.67 7.86 22.76
C PRO A 111 4.63 6.74 22.73
N LYS A 112 3.75 6.67 23.74
CA LYS A 112 2.67 5.69 23.79
C LYS A 112 1.64 5.99 22.70
N LEU A 113 1.25 7.24 22.51
CA LEU A 113 0.32 7.64 21.46
C LEU A 113 0.95 7.40 20.08
N GLN A 114 2.22 7.78 19.87
CA GLN A 114 2.93 7.47 18.62
C GLN A 114 2.88 5.98 18.30
N LYS A 115 3.23 5.14 19.28
CA LYS A 115 3.17 3.68 19.12
C LYS A 115 1.78 3.19 18.72
N GLU A 116 0.72 3.72 19.31
CA GLU A 116 -0.66 3.33 18.99
C GLU A 116 -1.04 3.72 17.56
N VAL A 117 -0.65 4.90 17.07
CA VAL A 117 -0.83 5.32 15.69
C VAL A 117 -0.08 4.40 14.73
N TRP A 118 1.21 4.15 15.02
CA TRP A 118 2.04 3.26 14.21
C TRP A 118 1.57 1.80 14.24
N ASP A 119 1.01 1.31 15.35
CA ASP A 119 0.42 -0.03 15.43
C ASP A 119 -0.73 -0.19 14.42
N VAL A 120 -1.59 0.83 14.27
CA VAL A 120 -2.66 0.84 13.26
C VAL A 120 -2.07 0.81 11.85
N ARG A 121 -1.14 1.74 11.53
CA ARG A 121 -0.51 1.83 10.19
C ARG A 121 0.24 0.55 9.81
N LYS A 122 1.05 0.00 10.72
CA LYS A 122 1.82 -1.24 10.50
C LYS A 122 0.92 -2.47 10.30
N SER A 123 -0.27 -2.46 10.89
CA SER A 123 -1.25 -3.53 10.72
C SER A 123 -2.08 -3.37 9.43
N GLY A 124 -1.81 -2.35 8.62
CA GLY A 124 -2.60 -1.96 7.45
C GLY A 124 -2.89 -3.11 6.50
N LEU A 125 -1.88 -3.88 6.12
CA LEU A 125 -2.07 -5.06 5.26
C LEU A 125 -3.08 -6.05 5.87
N ASN A 126 -2.94 -6.39 7.16
CA ASN A 126 -3.84 -7.33 7.82
C ASN A 126 -5.25 -6.76 7.95
N ILE A 127 -5.37 -5.47 8.26
CA ILE A 127 -6.65 -4.76 8.32
C ILE A 127 -7.34 -4.83 6.96
N MET A 128 -6.65 -4.47 5.87
CA MET A 128 -7.21 -4.53 4.51
C MET A 128 -7.61 -5.95 4.11
N MET A 129 -6.79 -6.95 4.45
CA MET A 129 -7.08 -8.35 4.13
C MET A 129 -8.18 -8.96 5.02
N SER A 130 -8.61 -8.28 6.09
CA SER A 130 -9.73 -8.71 6.93
C SER A 130 -11.10 -8.46 6.28
N MET A 131 -11.15 -7.76 5.15
CA MET A 131 -12.37 -7.51 4.36
C MET A 131 -13.13 -8.82 4.14
N LYS A 132 -14.42 -8.84 4.54
CA LYS A 132 -15.29 -10.02 4.40
C LYS A 132 -15.68 -10.25 2.94
N GLY A 133 -16.02 -11.49 2.60
CA GLY A 133 -16.43 -11.88 1.25
C GLY A 133 -15.28 -12.38 0.37
N ASP A 134 -15.58 -12.66 -0.89
CA ASP A 134 -14.64 -13.25 -1.86
C ASP A 134 -13.80 -12.21 -2.61
N GLY A 135 -14.26 -10.95 -2.67
CA GLY A 135 -13.46 -9.84 -3.17
C GLY A 135 -12.34 -9.51 -2.18
N LYS A 136 -11.10 -9.48 -2.65
CA LYS A 136 -9.92 -9.19 -1.83
C LYS A 136 -9.04 -8.15 -2.51
N PRO A 137 -8.35 -7.30 -1.72
CA PRO A 137 -7.30 -6.43 -2.25
C PRO A 137 -6.18 -7.24 -2.90
N VAL A 138 -5.92 -7.01 -4.19
CA VAL A 138 -4.95 -7.77 -4.98
C VAL A 138 -3.74 -6.92 -5.31
N SER A 139 -2.54 -7.40 -4.97
CA SER A 139 -1.26 -6.69 -5.16
C SER A 139 -0.72 -6.81 -6.59
N CYS A 140 -1.46 -6.33 -7.60
CA CYS A 140 -1.01 -6.38 -9.00
C CYS A 140 -0.33 -5.09 -9.47
N ILE A 141 -0.75 -3.96 -8.94
CA ILE A 141 -0.25 -2.62 -9.29
C ILE A 141 0.33 -1.88 -8.08
N GLU A 142 0.44 -2.56 -6.97
CA GLU A 142 1.09 -2.06 -5.76
C GLU A 142 2.56 -1.79 -6.04
N ASP A 143 3.13 -0.79 -5.34
CA ASP A 143 4.54 -0.43 -5.46
C ASP A 143 4.90 0.48 -6.66
N CYS A 144 3.89 1.04 -7.32
CA CYS A 144 4.13 2.09 -8.31
C CYS A 144 4.54 3.39 -7.61
N ALA A 145 5.50 4.08 -8.21
CA ALA A 145 5.99 5.36 -7.70
C ALA A 145 5.97 6.44 -8.79
N VAL A 146 5.56 7.65 -8.42
CA VAL A 146 5.54 8.83 -9.28
C VAL A 146 6.11 10.03 -8.51
N GLU A 147 6.48 11.09 -9.24
CA GLU A 147 6.90 12.35 -8.62
C GLU A 147 5.78 12.93 -7.74
N LEU A 148 6.15 13.62 -6.66
CA LEU A 148 5.19 14.13 -5.68
C LEU A 148 4.22 15.15 -6.26
N THR A 149 4.67 15.95 -7.24
CA THR A 149 3.85 16.92 -7.97
C THR A 149 2.73 16.29 -8.77
N ASP A 150 2.90 15.02 -9.16
CA ASP A 150 1.96 14.28 -9.98
C ASP A 150 1.07 13.35 -9.15
N LEU A 151 1.38 13.19 -7.84
CA LEU A 151 0.80 12.15 -6.98
C LEU A 151 -0.73 12.23 -6.89
N ALA A 152 -1.28 13.43 -6.72
CA ALA A 152 -2.72 13.64 -6.61
C ALA A 152 -3.46 13.28 -7.90
N GLU A 153 -2.97 13.75 -9.03
CA GLU A 153 -3.56 13.48 -10.35
C GLU A 153 -3.42 12.00 -10.72
N TYR A 154 -2.24 11.41 -10.49
CA TYR A 154 -2.01 10.00 -10.72
C TYR A 154 -2.99 9.13 -9.94
N THR A 155 -3.18 9.40 -8.65
CA THR A 155 -4.11 8.63 -7.81
C THR A 155 -5.57 8.84 -8.20
N SER A 156 -5.94 10.04 -8.67
CA SER A 156 -7.28 10.31 -9.22
C SER A 156 -7.55 9.44 -10.45
N ARG A 157 -6.61 9.40 -11.39
CA ARG A 157 -6.72 8.57 -12.61
C ARG A 157 -6.83 7.06 -12.28
N LEU A 158 -6.14 6.60 -11.23
CA LEU A 158 -6.29 5.21 -10.80
C LEU A 158 -7.68 4.93 -10.21
N ASN A 159 -8.27 5.87 -9.46
CA ASN A 159 -9.63 5.71 -8.98
C ASN A 159 -10.64 5.67 -10.14
N GLU A 160 -10.51 6.54 -11.14
CA GLU A 160 -11.31 6.50 -12.36
C GLU A 160 -11.16 5.17 -13.11
N LEU A 161 -9.94 4.62 -13.15
CA LEU A 161 -9.67 3.31 -13.73
C LEU A 161 -10.41 2.19 -12.96
N PHE A 162 -10.40 2.23 -11.63
CA PHE A 162 -11.15 1.25 -10.82
C PHE A 162 -12.66 1.37 -11.06
N GLU A 163 -13.21 2.57 -11.13
CA GLU A 163 -14.61 2.81 -11.45
C GLU A 163 -14.97 2.25 -12.84
N LYS A 164 -14.13 2.49 -13.85
CA LYS A 164 -14.28 1.93 -15.21
C LYS A 164 -14.42 0.42 -15.20
N TYR A 165 -13.69 -0.27 -14.32
CA TYR A 165 -13.74 -1.73 -14.18
C TYR A 165 -14.76 -2.23 -13.15
N GLY A 166 -15.54 -1.31 -12.54
CA GLY A 166 -16.55 -1.64 -11.53
C GLY A 166 -15.95 -2.26 -10.27
N THR A 167 -14.82 -1.70 -9.81
CA THR A 167 -14.15 -2.07 -8.57
C THR A 167 -13.73 -0.84 -7.78
N THR A 168 -13.12 -1.04 -6.63
CA THR A 168 -12.53 0.00 -5.78
C THR A 168 -11.09 -0.36 -5.45
N GLY A 169 -10.31 0.62 -5.02
CA GLY A 169 -8.95 0.40 -4.51
C GLY A 169 -8.87 0.56 -2.99
N THR A 170 -7.92 -0.12 -2.37
CA THR A 170 -7.48 0.16 -1.00
C THR A 170 -6.11 0.79 -1.05
N TRP A 171 -5.85 1.78 -0.19
CA TRP A 171 -4.68 2.65 -0.31
C TRP A 171 -3.92 2.77 1.01
N TYR A 172 -2.63 2.62 0.95
CA TYR A 172 -1.66 3.16 1.89
C TYR A 172 -0.37 3.45 1.14
N ALA A 173 0.50 4.30 1.65
CA ALA A 173 1.65 4.75 0.88
C ALA A 173 2.77 5.25 1.78
N HIS A 174 4.00 5.14 1.28
CA HIS A 174 5.12 5.98 1.68
C HIS A 174 5.01 7.29 0.91
N ALA A 175 4.11 8.17 1.38
CA ALA A 175 3.69 9.33 0.60
C ALA A 175 4.85 10.29 0.31
N SER A 176 5.81 10.45 1.26
CA SER A 176 6.98 11.33 1.10
C SER A 176 7.89 11.00 -0.08
N VAL A 177 7.80 9.79 -0.61
CA VAL A 177 8.61 9.33 -1.76
C VAL A 177 7.76 8.90 -2.96
N GLY A 178 6.46 9.22 -2.93
CA GLY A 178 5.53 8.91 -4.01
C GLY A 178 5.30 7.42 -4.26
N CYS A 179 5.67 6.54 -3.34
CA CYS A 179 5.50 5.09 -3.46
C CYS A 179 4.16 4.65 -2.89
N LEU A 180 3.33 4.04 -3.73
CA LEU A 180 1.94 3.72 -3.43
C LEU A 180 1.70 2.22 -3.29
N HIS A 181 1.00 1.82 -2.24
CA HIS A 181 0.53 0.45 -2.04
C HIS A 181 -0.97 0.38 -2.32
N VAL A 182 -1.32 0.50 -3.59
CA VAL A 182 -2.71 0.45 -4.04
C VAL A 182 -3.09 -0.94 -4.51
N ARG A 183 -4.27 -1.42 -4.10
CA ARG A 183 -4.75 -2.76 -4.42
C ARG A 183 -6.21 -2.71 -4.86
N PRO A 184 -6.51 -3.02 -6.11
CA PRO A 184 -7.89 -3.20 -6.55
C PRO A 184 -8.53 -4.40 -5.84
N VAL A 185 -9.82 -4.28 -5.51
CA VAL A 185 -10.60 -5.34 -4.86
C VAL A 185 -11.18 -6.27 -5.93
N LEU A 186 -10.65 -7.48 -6.04
CA LEU A 186 -11.04 -8.45 -7.07
C LEU A 186 -11.34 -9.83 -6.47
N ASN A 187 -12.31 -10.54 -7.05
CA ASN A 187 -12.58 -11.94 -6.73
C ASN A 187 -11.86 -12.86 -7.73
N LEU A 188 -10.62 -13.23 -7.43
CA LEU A 188 -9.80 -14.08 -8.32
C LEU A 188 -10.30 -15.54 -8.45
N LYS A 189 -11.37 -15.92 -7.78
CA LYS A 189 -12.09 -17.17 -8.07
C LYS A 189 -12.89 -17.06 -9.37
N GLN A 190 -13.23 -15.83 -9.81
CA GLN A 190 -14.01 -15.55 -11.01
C GLN A 190 -13.09 -15.27 -12.20
N GLU A 191 -13.42 -15.89 -13.35
CA GLU A 191 -12.69 -15.69 -14.62
C GLU A 191 -12.71 -14.22 -15.07
N MET A 192 -13.84 -13.53 -14.87
CA MET A 192 -13.98 -12.14 -15.27
C MET A 192 -13.03 -11.23 -14.49
N ASP A 193 -12.87 -11.46 -13.18
CA ASP A 193 -11.98 -10.63 -12.36
C ASP A 193 -10.50 -10.97 -12.61
N ALA A 194 -10.17 -12.20 -13.01
CA ALA A 194 -8.83 -12.51 -13.50
C ALA A 194 -8.50 -11.74 -14.81
N LYS A 195 -9.49 -11.51 -15.67
CA LYS A 195 -9.31 -10.64 -16.85
C LYS A 195 -9.20 -9.17 -16.48
N LYS A 196 -9.99 -8.69 -15.50
CA LYS A 196 -9.87 -7.32 -14.97
C LYS A 196 -8.50 -7.10 -14.36
N LEU A 197 -7.96 -8.06 -13.60
CA LEU A 197 -6.61 -7.99 -13.03
C LEU A 197 -5.59 -7.57 -14.09
N ARG A 198 -5.57 -8.25 -15.23
CA ARG A 198 -4.64 -7.95 -16.32
C ARG A 198 -4.90 -6.58 -16.93
N ALA A 199 -6.15 -6.29 -17.27
CA ALA A 199 -6.51 -5.04 -17.92
C ALA A 199 -6.19 -3.81 -17.03
N ILE A 200 -6.52 -3.88 -15.74
CA ILE A 200 -6.17 -2.83 -14.76
C ILE A 200 -4.65 -2.65 -14.69
N THR A 201 -3.90 -3.75 -14.65
CA THR A 201 -2.42 -3.68 -14.56
C THR A 201 -1.81 -3.04 -15.80
N GLU A 202 -2.24 -3.44 -17.00
CA GLU A 202 -1.75 -2.89 -18.26
C GLU A 202 -2.05 -1.39 -18.39
N GLU A 203 -3.27 -0.96 -18.07
CA GLU A 203 -3.63 0.46 -18.12
C GLU A 203 -2.92 1.26 -17.02
N THR A 204 -2.77 0.72 -15.80
CA THR A 204 -2.01 1.39 -14.74
C THR A 204 -0.56 1.62 -15.15
N PHE A 205 0.11 0.62 -15.74
CA PHE A 205 1.49 0.78 -16.16
C PHE A 205 1.66 1.75 -17.33
N ALA A 206 0.67 1.85 -18.23
CA ALA A 206 0.64 2.91 -19.22
C ALA A 206 0.54 4.31 -18.58
N ILE A 207 -0.33 4.47 -17.57
CA ILE A 207 -0.45 5.72 -16.79
C ILE A 207 0.88 6.03 -16.07
N VAL A 208 1.50 5.07 -15.40
CA VAL A 208 2.82 5.25 -14.75
C VAL A 208 3.86 5.77 -15.72
N GLN A 209 3.90 5.24 -16.95
CA GLN A 209 4.85 5.69 -17.97
C GLN A 209 4.60 7.13 -18.42
N GLU A 210 3.34 7.54 -18.53
CA GLU A 210 3.00 8.94 -18.86
C GLU A 210 3.59 9.92 -17.83
N TYR A 211 3.56 9.54 -16.54
CA TYR A 211 4.17 10.29 -15.43
C TYR A 211 5.68 10.05 -15.26
N LYS A 212 6.31 9.28 -16.16
CA LYS A 212 7.74 8.88 -16.05
C LYS A 212 8.08 8.19 -14.73
N GLY A 213 7.09 7.57 -14.10
CA GLY A 213 7.21 6.84 -12.84
C GLY A 213 7.80 5.46 -13.00
N SER A 214 7.83 4.70 -11.91
CA SER A 214 8.25 3.30 -11.87
C SER A 214 7.09 2.40 -11.47
N HIS A 215 6.96 1.23 -12.09
CA HIS A 215 6.00 0.22 -11.65
C HIS A 215 6.52 -0.64 -10.48
N SER A 216 7.75 -0.42 -10.04
CA SER A 216 8.38 -1.11 -8.93
C SER A 216 9.23 -0.14 -8.11
N GLY A 217 8.78 0.16 -6.90
CA GLY A 217 9.46 1.04 -5.95
C GLY A 217 10.43 0.27 -5.07
N GLU A 218 9.93 -0.64 -4.22
CA GLU A 218 10.70 -1.30 -3.16
C GLU A 218 10.49 -2.82 -3.03
N HIS A 219 9.35 -3.37 -3.51
CA HIS A 219 8.95 -4.76 -3.23
C HIS A 219 9.62 -5.80 -4.13
N GLY A 220 10.16 -5.39 -5.29
CA GLY A 220 10.58 -6.31 -6.36
C GLY A 220 9.39 -6.90 -7.14
N ASP A 221 9.66 -7.44 -8.33
CA ASP A 221 8.61 -7.65 -9.34
C ASP A 221 7.96 -9.04 -9.33
N GLY A 222 8.71 -10.05 -8.93
CA GLY A 222 8.20 -11.40 -8.75
C GLY A 222 7.47 -11.96 -9.97
N LEU A 223 6.31 -12.62 -9.75
CA LEU A 223 5.46 -13.18 -10.81
C LEU A 223 4.53 -12.15 -11.45
N VAL A 224 4.23 -11.05 -10.75
CA VAL A 224 3.15 -10.15 -11.11
C VAL A 224 3.61 -9.06 -12.07
N ARG A 225 4.82 -8.49 -11.87
CA ARG A 225 5.31 -7.34 -12.61
C ARG A 225 6.42 -7.64 -13.61
N SER A 226 7.13 -8.77 -13.45
CA SER A 226 8.30 -9.06 -14.29
C SER A 226 8.02 -9.17 -15.79
N GLU A 227 6.82 -9.57 -16.18
CA GLU A 227 6.41 -9.63 -17.59
C GLU A 227 6.40 -8.22 -18.25
N PHE A 228 6.31 -7.15 -17.46
CA PHE A 228 6.23 -5.77 -17.92
C PHE A 228 7.61 -5.05 -17.96
N HIS A 229 8.69 -5.74 -17.65
CA HIS A 229 10.04 -5.14 -17.64
C HIS A 229 10.45 -4.55 -18.98
N GLU A 230 10.09 -5.18 -20.10
CA GLU A 230 10.42 -4.64 -21.41
C GLU A 230 9.68 -3.32 -21.69
N LEU A 231 8.44 -3.22 -21.24
CA LEU A 231 7.65 -1.99 -21.28
C LEU A 231 8.33 -0.87 -20.47
N MET A 232 8.83 -1.20 -19.27
CA MET A 232 9.38 -0.22 -18.32
C MET A 232 10.82 0.18 -18.63
N TYR A 233 11.69 -0.79 -18.90
CA TYR A 233 13.14 -0.57 -19.00
C TYR A 233 13.69 -0.69 -20.41
N GLY A 234 12.87 -1.16 -21.34
CA GLY A 234 13.26 -1.44 -22.71
C GLY A 234 14.07 -2.72 -22.88
N LYS A 235 14.07 -3.24 -24.10
CA LYS A 235 14.68 -4.53 -24.45
C LYS A 235 16.17 -4.66 -24.10
N ARG A 236 16.93 -3.57 -24.19
CA ARG A 236 18.38 -3.58 -23.89
C ARG A 236 18.65 -3.96 -22.43
N ILE A 237 17.89 -3.39 -21.49
CA ILE A 237 18.06 -3.68 -20.06
C ILE A 237 17.56 -5.08 -19.73
N VAL A 238 16.45 -5.52 -20.31
CA VAL A 238 15.92 -6.88 -20.09
C VAL A 238 16.92 -7.93 -20.60
N ASN A 239 17.55 -7.73 -21.75
CA ASN A 239 18.62 -8.60 -22.23
C ASN A 239 19.82 -8.65 -21.26
N ALA A 240 20.19 -7.51 -20.65
CA ALA A 240 21.25 -7.50 -19.64
C ALA A 240 20.87 -8.29 -18.39
N PHE A 241 19.59 -8.25 -17.94
CA PHE A 241 19.12 -9.12 -16.86
C PHE A 241 19.27 -10.61 -17.21
N GLU A 242 18.96 -11.00 -18.46
CA GLU A 242 19.13 -12.38 -18.93
C GLU A 242 20.61 -12.82 -18.95
N GLU A 243 21.50 -11.94 -19.40
CA GLU A 243 22.94 -12.21 -19.41
C GLU A 243 23.49 -12.38 -17.98
N ILE A 244 23.14 -11.49 -17.06
CA ILE A 244 23.53 -11.59 -15.65
C ILE A 244 23.02 -12.92 -15.05
N LYS A 245 21.75 -13.24 -15.27
CA LYS A 245 21.17 -14.51 -14.80
C LYS A 245 21.93 -15.71 -15.33
N LYS A 246 22.26 -15.71 -16.60
CA LYS A 246 23.01 -16.81 -17.23
C LYS A 246 24.44 -16.96 -16.68
N ILE A 247 25.09 -15.85 -16.30
CA ILE A 247 26.44 -15.89 -15.71
C ILE A 247 26.39 -16.50 -14.31
N PHE A 248 25.46 -16.08 -13.46
CA PHE A 248 25.39 -16.52 -12.06
C PHE A 248 24.62 -17.82 -11.84
N ASP A 249 23.73 -18.18 -12.76
CA ASP A 249 22.90 -19.38 -12.69
C ASP A 249 22.68 -20.01 -14.07
N PRO A 250 23.77 -20.55 -14.69
CA PRO A 250 23.72 -21.09 -16.04
C PRO A 250 22.72 -22.26 -16.20
N SER A 251 22.45 -22.99 -15.13
CA SER A 251 21.50 -24.11 -15.13
C SER A 251 20.07 -23.70 -14.78
N SER A 252 19.80 -22.42 -14.54
CA SER A 252 18.48 -21.87 -14.17
C SER A 252 17.82 -22.62 -13.00
N LEU A 253 18.60 -22.95 -11.97
CA LEU A 253 18.12 -23.64 -10.76
C LEU A 253 17.57 -22.70 -9.71
N LEU A 254 18.07 -21.47 -9.65
CA LEU A 254 17.75 -20.50 -8.61
C LEU A 254 16.53 -19.68 -9.03
N ASN A 255 15.37 -19.95 -8.41
CA ASN A 255 14.14 -19.21 -8.58
C ASN A 255 13.76 -18.93 -10.06
N PRO A 256 13.62 -19.96 -10.92
CA PRO A 256 13.37 -19.80 -12.35
C PRO A 256 12.02 -19.10 -12.60
N GLY A 257 11.93 -18.37 -13.74
CA GLY A 257 10.70 -17.68 -14.13
C GLY A 257 10.36 -16.44 -13.29
N LYS A 258 11.36 -15.88 -12.60
CA LYS A 258 11.26 -14.59 -11.87
C LYS A 258 12.26 -13.61 -12.47
N ILE A 259 11.86 -12.35 -12.69
CA ILE A 259 12.63 -11.27 -13.31
C ILE A 259 12.99 -11.59 -14.78
N VAL A 260 13.57 -12.75 -15.04
CA VAL A 260 14.01 -13.23 -16.34
C VAL A 260 13.10 -14.34 -16.83
N LYS A 261 12.62 -14.24 -18.07
CA LYS A 261 11.66 -15.19 -18.69
C LYS A 261 10.44 -15.47 -17.79
N PRO A 262 9.75 -14.44 -17.33
CA PRO A 262 8.64 -14.59 -16.42
C PRO A 262 7.44 -15.28 -17.08
N SER A 263 6.60 -15.88 -16.22
CA SER A 263 5.27 -16.30 -16.64
C SER A 263 4.37 -15.08 -16.87
N ARG A 264 3.27 -15.29 -17.57
CA ARG A 264 2.21 -14.27 -17.62
C ARG A 264 1.61 -14.05 -16.23
N MET A 265 1.33 -12.81 -15.88
CA MET A 265 0.73 -12.45 -14.59
C MET A 265 -0.67 -13.04 -14.40
N ASP A 266 -1.39 -13.28 -15.48
CA ASP A 266 -2.75 -13.83 -15.51
C ASP A 266 -2.79 -15.36 -15.74
N ASP A 267 -1.66 -16.07 -15.61
CA ASP A 267 -1.64 -17.53 -15.66
C ASP A 267 -2.31 -18.12 -14.41
N ARG A 268 -3.59 -18.49 -14.55
CA ARG A 268 -4.40 -19.00 -13.45
C ARG A 268 -3.89 -20.27 -12.79
N ARG A 269 -3.00 -21.02 -13.45
CA ARG A 269 -2.34 -22.19 -12.85
C ARG A 269 -1.42 -21.81 -11.70
N LEU A 270 -0.98 -20.54 -11.65
CA LEU A 270 -0.12 -19.97 -10.62
C LEU A 270 -0.90 -19.24 -9.53
N PHE A 271 -2.22 -19.10 -9.67
CA PHE A 271 -3.06 -18.46 -8.69
C PHE A 271 -3.33 -19.39 -7.50
N ARG A 272 -3.56 -18.82 -6.34
CA ARG A 272 -4.05 -19.55 -5.16
C ARG A 272 -5.34 -20.33 -5.48
N TYR A 273 -6.22 -19.71 -6.25
CA TYR A 273 -7.47 -20.30 -6.73
C TYR A 273 -7.37 -20.53 -8.23
N GLY A 274 -7.02 -21.77 -8.62
CA GLY A 274 -6.97 -22.17 -10.02
C GLY A 274 -8.38 -22.16 -10.67
N PRO A 275 -8.45 -22.37 -12.01
CA PRO A 275 -9.73 -22.33 -12.74
C PRO A 275 -10.75 -23.36 -12.24
N ASP A 276 -10.30 -24.49 -11.71
CA ASP A 276 -11.13 -25.58 -11.23
C ASP A 276 -11.30 -25.60 -9.69
N TYR A 277 -10.93 -24.51 -9.02
CA TYR A 277 -11.02 -24.43 -7.57
C TYR A 277 -12.44 -24.62 -7.08
N LYS A 278 -12.62 -25.54 -6.15
CA LYS A 278 -13.86 -25.77 -5.42
C LYS A 278 -13.57 -25.83 -3.92
N PRO A 279 -14.32 -25.10 -3.08
CA PRO A 279 -14.16 -25.21 -1.64
C PRO A 279 -14.50 -26.61 -1.15
N SER A 280 -13.80 -27.06 -0.12
CA SER A 280 -14.14 -28.32 0.57
C SER A 280 -15.31 -28.04 1.50
N ASN A 281 -16.47 -28.54 1.18
CA ASN A 281 -17.70 -28.33 1.96
C ASN A 281 -17.62 -29.12 3.28
N ILE A 282 -16.96 -28.54 4.29
CA ILE A 282 -16.74 -29.16 5.60
C ILE A 282 -17.89 -28.75 6.52
N ASN A 283 -18.67 -29.72 6.98
CA ASN A 283 -19.67 -29.50 8.01
C ASN A 283 -18.99 -29.43 9.37
N SER A 284 -18.80 -28.21 9.90
CA SER A 284 -18.18 -27.95 11.20
C SER A 284 -19.23 -27.98 12.31
N GLY A 285 -18.85 -28.51 13.48
CA GLY A 285 -19.67 -28.41 14.69
C GLY A 285 -19.69 -27.02 15.35
N LEU A 286 -18.91 -26.06 14.81
CA LEU A 286 -18.88 -24.67 15.25
C LEU A 286 -19.63 -23.80 14.25
N ASP A 287 -20.22 -22.70 14.74
CA ASP A 287 -20.91 -21.72 13.90
C ASP A 287 -19.92 -20.80 13.17
N TRP A 288 -19.90 -20.86 11.85
CA TRP A 288 -19.08 -20.03 10.95
C TRP A 288 -19.94 -19.19 10.04
N SER A 289 -21.24 -19.01 10.37
CA SER A 289 -22.21 -18.28 9.53
C SER A 289 -21.79 -16.84 9.26
N GLU A 290 -21.12 -16.17 10.22
CA GLU A 290 -20.57 -14.83 10.06
C GLU A 290 -19.61 -14.71 8.86
N TRP A 291 -18.90 -15.79 8.54
CA TRP A 291 -17.94 -15.87 7.43
C TRP A 291 -18.55 -16.49 6.15
N GLY A 292 -19.79 -16.96 6.23
CA GLY A 292 -20.44 -17.69 5.14
C GLY A 292 -20.02 -19.16 5.05
N GLY A 293 -19.47 -19.74 6.12
CA GLY A 293 -19.04 -21.12 6.24
C GLY A 293 -17.58 -21.27 6.68
N PHE A 294 -17.20 -22.48 7.12
CA PHE A 294 -15.86 -22.79 7.60
C PHE A 294 -14.77 -22.59 6.53
N ASP A 295 -15.02 -23.05 5.32
CA ASP A 295 -14.11 -22.91 4.18
C ASP A 295 -13.82 -21.45 3.86
N ARG A 296 -14.82 -20.56 3.89
CA ARG A 296 -14.64 -19.13 3.68
C ARG A 296 -13.85 -18.46 4.83
N ALA A 297 -14.07 -18.92 6.07
CA ALA A 297 -13.25 -18.46 7.19
C ALA A 297 -11.77 -18.85 7.02
N VAL A 298 -11.49 -20.07 6.56
CA VAL A 298 -10.12 -20.53 6.24
C VAL A 298 -9.50 -19.72 5.10
N GLU A 299 -10.28 -19.37 4.09
CA GLU A 299 -9.82 -18.58 2.93
C GLU A 299 -9.45 -17.14 3.27
N MET A 300 -9.84 -16.62 4.45
CA MET A 300 -9.39 -15.32 4.96
C MET A 300 -7.89 -15.27 5.21
N CYS A 301 -7.23 -16.41 5.36
CA CYS A 301 -5.78 -16.46 5.52
C CYS A 301 -5.06 -15.87 4.30
N ASN A 302 -4.26 -14.83 4.53
CA ASN A 302 -3.42 -14.19 3.50
C ASN A 302 -1.99 -14.74 3.45
N ASN A 303 -1.69 -15.75 4.29
CA ASN A 303 -0.39 -16.43 4.37
C ASN A 303 0.81 -15.52 4.73
N ASN A 304 0.59 -14.40 5.39
CA ASN A 304 1.66 -13.50 5.80
C ASN A 304 2.30 -13.86 7.15
N GLY A 305 1.74 -14.84 7.87
CA GLY A 305 2.27 -15.32 9.14
C GLY A 305 2.10 -14.36 10.33
N ALA A 306 1.30 -13.32 10.20
CA ALA A 306 1.05 -12.32 11.25
C ALA A 306 -0.30 -12.50 11.97
N CYS A 307 -0.69 -13.74 12.20
CA CYS A 307 -1.95 -14.08 12.89
C CYS A 307 -1.89 -13.81 14.39
#